data_b2f31465853f908bf7635816d8173de2
#
_entry.id   b2f31465853f908bf7635816d8173de2
#
_cell.length_a   1.000
_cell.length_b   1.000
_cell.length_c   1.000
_cell.angle_alpha   90.00
_cell.angle_beta   90.00
_cell.angle_gamma   90.00
#
_symmetry.space_group_name_H-M   'P 1'
#
loop_
_entity.id
_entity.type
_entity.pdbx_description
1 polymer ?
#
loop_
_entity_poly.entity_id
_entity_poly.type
_entity_poly.pdbx_seq_one_letter_code
_entity_poly.pdbx_strand_id
1 'polypeptide(L)'
;MGRSMDGWNGLRFMGWPVLLAAFALGCGTTIATAQQGQAVPKTTPTTAGAGAESSWVKVCTTDEKTGNKQVCLIRHEGLDPKTGAILISVAVRTIEGEDKKHLLVNVPTAYSLVMPAGVQIKIDEGEPVQLQYAVCFPTSCQVQMELSKDMFDKMRKGKQMIVAALNAQQKTMAFPLPLSGFSKTFDGPPVDNVAYQGARAQMMRASREHQAELAKEATEARIRQQVGAQPQPEGTPVQPAVPNATIAPAPQ
;
A
#
# COMPACT_ATOMS: atom_id res chain seq x y z
N MET A 1 54.50 0.44 -10.14
CA MET A 1 54.88 1.26 -9.02
C MET A 1 53.63 1.43 -8.19
N GLY A 2 53.28 0.73 -7.18
CA GLY A 2 54.01 0.07 -6.10
C GLY A 2 53.97 0.91 -4.84
N ARG A 3 53.16 0.49 -3.88
CA ARG A 3 53.21 0.69 -2.42
C ARG A 3 51.80 0.93 -1.85
N SER A 4 51.42 0.38 -0.76
CA SER A 4 51.82 -0.67 0.18
C SER A 4 50.74 -0.64 1.25
N MET A 5 50.25 -1.81 1.57
CA MET A 5 49.45 -2.10 2.80
C MET A 5 50.37 -1.83 4.00
N ASP A 6 49.79 -1.40 5.12
CA ASP A 6 50.11 -1.86 6.47
C ASP A 6 49.35 -1.06 7.53
N GLY A 7 48.82 -1.76 8.51
CA GLY A 7 48.52 -1.18 9.79
C GLY A 7 47.32 -1.73 10.57
N TRP A 8 47.29 -3.05 10.77
CA TRP A 8 46.42 -3.66 11.81
C TRP A 8 47.26 -3.79 13.09
N ASN A 9 46.83 -3.21 14.20
CA ASN A 9 47.09 -3.79 15.54
C ASN A 9 46.45 -2.96 16.66
N GLY A 10 45.81 -3.62 17.60
CA GLY A 10 45.51 -3.05 18.90
C GLY A 10 44.27 -3.55 19.63
N LEU A 11 44.10 -4.89 19.79
CA LEU A 11 43.26 -5.42 20.87
C LEU A 11 43.94 -5.09 22.23
N ARG A 12 43.28 -4.38 23.07
CA ARG A 12 43.56 -4.37 24.51
C ARG A 12 42.36 -4.88 25.28
N PHE A 13 42.48 -6.14 25.70
CA PHE A 13 41.69 -6.73 26.79
C PHE A 13 42.10 -6.05 28.09
N MET A 14 41.15 -5.48 28.79
CA MET A 14 41.36 -5.07 30.19
C MET A 14 40.33 -5.84 31.04
N GLY A 15 40.90 -6.75 31.84
CA GLY A 15 40.15 -7.64 32.70
C GLY A 15 39.48 -6.91 33.88
N TRP A 16 38.39 -7.45 34.28
CA TRP A 16 37.65 -7.05 35.46
C TRP A 16 37.80 -8.13 36.54
N PRO A 17 38.13 -7.74 37.81
CA PRO A 17 38.29 -8.71 38.86
C PRO A 17 36.94 -9.08 39.47
N VAL A 18 36.82 -10.39 39.72
CA VAL A 18 35.77 -11.03 40.52
C VAL A 18 35.98 -10.67 42.00
N LEU A 19 34.98 -10.12 42.65
CA LEU A 19 34.86 -10.01 44.08
C LEU A 19 33.71 -10.84 44.56
N LEU A 20 34.05 -12.01 45.16
CA LEU A 20 33.20 -12.84 46.00
C LEU A 20 33.08 -12.19 47.38
N ALA A 21 31.87 -11.96 47.83
CA ALA A 21 31.57 -11.76 49.25
C ALA A 21 30.29 -12.52 49.61
N ALA A 22 30.47 -13.53 50.41
CA ALA A 22 29.42 -14.31 51.09
C ALA A 22 28.91 -13.59 52.34
N PHE A 23 27.78 -14.09 52.89
CA PHE A 23 27.08 -13.85 54.17
C PHE A 23 25.78 -13.03 54.01
N ALA A 24 24.63 -13.38 54.57
CA ALA A 24 24.26 -14.23 55.70
C ALA A 24 22.78 -14.63 55.60
N LEU A 25 22.40 -15.73 56.23
CA LEU A 25 21.01 -16.13 56.47
C LEU A 25 20.28 -15.07 57.32
N GLY A 26 19.12 -14.63 56.87
CA GLY A 26 18.16 -13.86 57.61
C GLY A 26 16.75 -14.38 57.34
N CYS A 27 16.23 -15.14 58.26
CA CYS A 27 14.82 -15.56 58.37
C CYS A 27 13.94 -14.35 58.56
N GLY A 28 12.86 -14.15 57.82
CA GLY A 28 11.90 -13.13 58.16
C GLY A 28 10.87 -12.79 57.11
N THR A 29 9.63 -13.24 57.32
CA THR A 29 8.33 -12.68 56.93
C THR A 29 8.04 -12.56 55.42
N THR A 30 7.19 -13.44 54.99
CA THR A 30 6.42 -13.33 53.75
C THR A 30 5.52 -12.11 53.75
N ILE A 31 5.95 -11.05 53.08
CA ILE A 31 5.04 -9.98 52.67
C ILE A 31 4.57 -10.32 51.27
N ALA A 32 3.32 -10.72 51.17
CA ALA A 32 2.63 -10.84 49.87
C ALA A 32 2.49 -9.42 49.29
N THR A 33 3.43 -9.00 48.46
CA THR A 33 3.25 -7.84 47.62
C THR A 33 2.28 -8.23 46.51
N ALA A 34 1.05 -7.77 46.67
CA ALA A 34 0.09 -7.73 45.56
C ALA A 34 0.74 -6.97 44.41
N GLN A 35 1.10 -7.70 43.34
CA GLN A 35 1.42 -7.10 42.04
C GLN A 35 0.15 -6.36 41.61
N GLN A 36 0.11 -5.05 41.84
CA GLN A 36 -0.79 -4.18 41.11
C GLN A 36 -0.40 -4.31 39.64
N GLY A 37 -1.18 -5.10 38.91
CA GLY A 37 -1.16 -5.11 37.47
C GLY A 37 -1.39 -3.68 37.00
N GLN A 38 -0.32 -3.03 36.56
CA GLN A 38 -0.45 -1.82 35.76
C GLN A 38 -1.28 -2.19 34.54
N ALA A 39 -2.53 -1.75 34.56
CA ALA A 39 -3.38 -1.78 33.41
C ALA A 39 -2.66 -0.97 32.32
N VAL A 40 -2.09 -1.68 31.35
CA VAL A 40 -1.65 -1.09 30.10
C VAL A 40 -2.86 -0.36 29.56
N PRO A 41 -2.79 0.97 29.35
CA PRO A 41 -3.90 1.66 28.72
C PRO A 41 -4.14 0.98 27.39
N LYS A 42 -5.29 0.31 27.26
CA LYS A 42 -5.86 -0.13 25.99
C LYS A 42 -6.07 1.15 25.20
N THR A 43 -5.06 1.59 24.47
CA THR A 43 -5.25 2.50 23.35
C THR A 43 -6.12 1.70 22.37
N THR A 44 -7.40 1.86 22.52
CA THR A 44 -8.37 1.53 21.47
C THR A 44 -7.81 2.19 20.21
N PRO A 45 -7.49 1.46 19.14
CA PRO A 45 -7.22 2.12 17.89
C PRO A 45 -8.49 2.92 17.60
N THR A 46 -8.36 4.24 17.63
CA THR A 46 -9.42 5.11 17.14
C THR A 46 -9.62 4.66 15.70
N THR A 47 -10.60 3.82 15.51
CA THR A 47 -11.18 3.56 14.20
C THR A 47 -11.50 4.96 13.71
N ALA A 48 -10.77 5.45 12.70
CA ALA A 48 -11.12 6.64 11.99
C ALA A 48 -12.54 6.38 11.49
N GLY A 49 -13.49 6.81 12.31
CA GLY A 49 -14.90 6.71 12.03
C GLY A 49 -15.13 7.33 10.67
N ALA A 50 -15.94 6.69 9.87
CA ALA A 50 -16.51 7.20 8.64
C ALA A 50 -17.41 8.40 8.93
N GLY A 51 -16.81 9.47 9.42
CA GLY A 51 -17.36 10.80 9.65
C GLY A 51 -16.40 11.77 9.01
N ALA A 52 -16.65 12.16 7.76
CA ALA A 52 -16.34 13.44 7.08
C ALA A 52 -15.10 14.25 7.49
N GLU A 53 -14.12 13.73 8.20
CA GLU A 53 -12.83 14.38 8.38
C GLU A 53 -11.90 13.99 7.25
N SER A 54 -11.32 15.02 6.65
CA SER A 54 -10.43 14.99 5.51
C SER A 54 -9.49 13.79 5.49
N SER A 55 -9.58 12.96 4.47
CA SER A 55 -8.59 11.92 4.16
C SER A 55 -7.24 12.46 3.65
N TRP A 56 -7.08 13.80 3.58
CA TRP A 56 -5.82 14.45 3.28
C TRP A 56 -4.90 14.45 4.51
N VAL A 57 -3.62 14.13 4.27
CA VAL A 57 -2.60 14.07 5.32
C VAL A 57 -1.38 14.87 4.88
N LYS A 58 -0.85 15.74 5.77
CA LYS A 58 0.39 16.46 5.54
C LYS A 58 1.54 15.79 6.28
N VAL A 59 2.52 15.33 5.54
CA VAL A 59 3.76 14.72 6.05
C VAL A 59 4.94 15.57 5.60
N CYS A 60 5.82 15.94 6.50
CA CYS A 60 7.02 16.70 6.18
C CYS A 60 8.27 15.94 6.61
N THR A 61 9.30 16.01 5.79
CA THR A 61 10.63 15.43 6.05
C THR A 61 11.71 16.41 5.61
N THR A 62 12.87 16.34 6.21
CA THR A 62 14.05 17.05 5.71
C THR A 62 14.70 16.21 4.61
N ASP A 63 15.07 16.83 3.50
CA ASP A 63 15.68 16.16 2.36
C ASP A 63 17.05 16.78 2.03
N GLU A 64 18.12 15.98 2.10
CA GLU A 64 19.48 16.39 1.78
C GLU A 64 19.62 16.90 0.34
N LYS A 65 18.86 16.32 -0.60
CA LYS A 65 18.87 16.73 -2.02
C LYS A 65 18.34 18.15 -2.24
N THR A 66 17.56 18.66 -1.30
CA THR A 66 17.04 20.03 -1.33
C THR A 66 17.86 21.01 -0.48
N GLY A 67 19.06 20.60 -0.04
CA GLY A 67 19.91 21.40 0.85
C GLY A 67 19.38 21.42 2.29
N ASN A 68 18.90 20.29 2.78
CA ASN A 68 18.30 20.11 4.10
C ASN A 68 17.06 20.97 4.36
N LYS A 69 16.39 21.41 3.30
CA LYS A 69 15.09 22.08 3.43
C LYS A 69 13.98 21.10 3.80
N GLN A 70 12.98 21.58 4.47
CA GLN A 70 11.78 20.80 4.74
C GLN A 70 10.98 20.60 3.45
N VAL A 71 10.69 19.34 3.11
CA VAL A 71 9.82 18.94 2.01
C VAL A 71 8.53 18.39 2.59
N CYS A 72 7.41 18.99 2.25
CA CYS A 72 6.10 18.55 2.70
C CYS A 72 5.30 17.95 1.55
N LEU A 73 4.59 16.85 1.85
CA LEU A 73 3.63 16.21 0.98
C LEU A 73 2.25 16.27 1.62
N ILE A 74 1.33 16.97 0.99
CA ILE A 74 -0.08 16.96 1.33
C ILE A 74 -0.74 15.94 0.43
N ARG A 75 -1.04 14.76 0.97
CA ARG A 75 -1.41 13.59 0.18
C ARG A 75 -2.78 13.03 0.51
N HIS A 76 -3.39 12.40 -0.48
CA HIS A 76 -4.61 11.62 -0.37
C HIS A 76 -4.45 10.30 -1.15
N GLU A 77 -4.96 9.20 -0.61
CA GLU A 77 -5.00 7.90 -1.27
C GLU A 77 -6.47 7.47 -1.44
N GLY A 78 -6.88 7.29 -2.69
CA GLY A 78 -8.15 6.64 -2.99
C GLY A 78 -8.02 5.14 -2.77
N LEU A 79 -8.87 4.57 -1.94
CA LEU A 79 -8.85 3.14 -1.59
C LEU A 79 -10.08 2.45 -2.15
N ASP A 80 -9.91 1.22 -2.58
CA ASP A 80 -11.03 0.33 -2.88
C ASP A 80 -11.78 -0.03 -1.58
N PRO A 81 -13.07 0.23 -1.50
CA PRO A 81 -13.83 0.03 -0.25
C PRO A 81 -13.98 -1.44 0.15
N LYS A 82 -13.81 -2.38 -0.79
CA LYS A 82 -13.95 -3.82 -0.53
C LYS A 82 -12.63 -4.44 -0.11
N THR A 83 -11.54 -4.05 -0.77
CA THR A 83 -10.24 -4.70 -0.60
C THR A 83 -9.22 -3.84 0.17
N GLY A 84 -9.50 -2.54 0.34
CA GLY A 84 -8.54 -1.58 0.89
C GLY A 84 -7.31 -1.34 -0.01
N ALA A 85 -7.34 -1.81 -1.25
CA ALA A 85 -6.25 -1.59 -2.21
C ALA A 85 -6.17 -0.11 -2.60
N ILE A 86 -4.95 0.41 -2.78
CA ILE A 86 -4.75 1.76 -3.31
C ILE A 86 -5.13 1.77 -4.79
N LEU A 87 -6.17 2.54 -5.12
CA LEU A 87 -6.63 2.76 -6.49
C LEU A 87 -5.85 3.89 -7.16
N ILE A 88 -5.49 4.91 -6.40
CA ILE A 88 -4.77 6.09 -6.85
C ILE A 88 -4.16 6.82 -5.66
N SER A 89 -3.07 7.55 -5.88
CA SER A 89 -2.50 8.45 -4.88
C SER A 89 -2.22 9.80 -5.50
N VAL A 90 -2.65 10.86 -4.83
CA VAL A 90 -2.40 12.25 -5.22
C VAL A 90 -1.68 12.95 -4.09
N ALA A 91 -0.70 13.79 -4.42
CA ALA A 91 0.01 14.61 -3.44
C ALA A 91 0.36 15.98 -4.01
N VAL A 92 0.32 17.00 -3.17
CA VAL A 92 0.94 18.30 -3.44
C VAL A 92 2.24 18.37 -2.67
N ARG A 93 3.35 18.52 -3.40
CA ARG A 93 4.68 18.69 -2.83
C ARG A 93 5.02 20.17 -2.73
N THR A 94 5.52 20.57 -1.57
CA THR A 94 6.09 21.89 -1.31
C THR A 94 7.49 21.75 -0.74
N ILE A 95 8.36 22.71 -0.99
CA ILE A 95 9.71 22.80 -0.45
C ILE A 95 9.81 24.13 0.29
N GLU A 96 10.37 24.08 1.49
CA GLU A 96 10.57 25.27 2.31
C GLU A 96 11.37 26.36 1.57
N GLY A 97 10.86 27.60 1.59
CA GLY A 97 11.46 28.73 0.90
C GLY A 97 11.26 28.73 -0.61
N GLU A 98 10.42 27.84 -1.17
CA GLU A 98 10.05 27.82 -2.57
C GLU A 98 8.56 28.09 -2.77
N ASP A 99 8.25 29.02 -3.69
CA ASP A 99 6.85 29.33 -4.03
C ASP A 99 6.19 28.24 -4.89
N LYS A 100 7.03 27.47 -5.60
CA LYS A 100 6.60 26.42 -6.51
C LYS A 100 6.00 25.23 -5.76
N LYS A 101 4.85 24.79 -6.24
CA LYS A 101 4.14 23.60 -5.75
C LYS A 101 4.04 22.59 -6.89
N HIS A 102 4.21 21.34 -6.60
CA HIS A 102 4.09 20.28 -7.62
C HIS A 102 2.96 19.32 -7.25
N LEU A 103 2.10 19.07 -8.22
CA LEU A 103 1.12 17.98 -8.13
C LEU A 103 1.78 16.69 -8.60
N LEU A 104 1.67 15.67 -7.78
CA LEU A 104 2.14 14.31 -8.04
C LEU A 104 0.92 13.39 -8.05
N VAL A 105 0.77 12.60 -9.12
CA VAL A 105 -0.30 11.60 -9.21
C VAL A 105 0.34 10.26 -9.51
N ASN A 106 0.06 9.25 -8.69
CA ASN A 106 0.54 7.88 -8.89
C ASN A 106 -0.65 6.98 -9.23
N VAL A 107 -0.58 6.35 -10.40
CA VAL A 107 -1.57 5.39 -10.89
C VAL A 107 -0.96 3.99 -10.87
N PRO A 108 -1.59 2.99 -10.22
CA PRO A 108 -1.05 1.63 -10.16
C PRO A 108 -0.88 0.99 -11.54
N THR A 109 0.27 0.31 -11.76
CA THR A 109 0.56 -0.42 -13.00
C THR A 109 -0.36 -1.63 -13.23
N ALA A 110 -0.99 -2.13 -12.16
CA ALA A 110 -1.99 -3.20 -12.22
C ALA A 110 -3.17 -2.91 -13.17
N TYR A 111 -3.39 -1.65 -13.52
CA TYR A 111 -4.41 -1.26 -14.49
C TYR A 111 -4.00 -1.45 -15.95
N SER A 112 -2.78 -1.91 -16.24
CA SER A 112 -2.28 -2.06 -17.62
C SER A 112 -2.40 -0.74 -18.40
N LEU A 113 -1.73 0.31 -17.94
CA LEU A 113 -1.88 1.69 -18.42
C LEU A 113 -1.38 1.87 -19.85
N VAL A 114 -2.10 2.66 -20.67
CA VAL A 114 -1.64 3.12 -21.98
C VAL A 114 -0.73 4.33 -21.78
N MET A 115 0.59 4.10 -21.85
CA MET A 115 1.60 5.12 -21.52
C MET A 115 1.48 6.42 -22.33
N PRO A 116 1.29 6.39 -23.67
CA PRO A 116 1.13 7.62 -24.46
C PRO A 116 -0.13 8.42 -24.14
N ALA A 117 -1.15 7.77 -23.58
CA ALA A 117 -2.38 8.46 -23.20
C ALA A 117 -2.21 9.33 -21.95
N GLY A 118 -1.26 9.00 -21.06
CA GLY A 118 -1.10 9.73 -19.81
C GLY A 118 -2.35 9.70 -18.93
N VAL A 119 -2.59 10.79 -18.21
CA VAL A 119 -3.79 11.00 -17.40
C VAL A 119 -4.46 12.34 -17.71
N GLN A 120 -5.76 12.42 -17.45
CA GLN A 120 -6.51 13.66 -17.44
C GLN A 120 -6.88 14.01 -16.01
N ILE A 121 -6.72 15.26 -15.63
CA ILE A 121 -7.10 15.77 -14.30
C ILE A 121 -8.14 16.85 -14.48
N LYS A 122 -9.29 16.68 -13.83
CA LYS A 122 -10.40 17.65 -13.83
C LYS A 122 -10.74 18.01 -12.38
N ILE A 123 -10.95 19.31 -12.11
CA ILE A 123 -11.43 19.80 -10.82
C ILE A 123 -12.84 20.34 -11.03
N ASP A 124 -13.79 19.78 -10.30
CA ASP A 124 -15.22 20.08 -10.42
C ASP A 124 -15.68 20.09 -11.90
N GLU A 125 -16.33 21.16 -12.35
CA GLU A 125 -16.78 21.34 -13.74
C GLU A 125 -15.75 22.08 -14.64
N GLY A 126 -14.50 22.22 -14.15
CA GLY A 126 -13.43 22.87 -14.92
C GLY A 126 -12.98 22.04 -16.12
N GLU A 127 -12.19 22.67 -17.00
CA GLU A 127 -11.58 21.98 -18.13
C GLU A 127 -10.56 20.95 -17.69
N PRO A 128 -10.55 19.76 -18.30
CA PRO A 128 -9.56 18.71 -17.98
C PRO A 128 -8.17 19.12 -18.50
N VAL A 129 -7.15 18.84 -17.70
CA VAL A 129 -5.74 19.01 -18.05
C VAL A 129 -5.14 17.64 -18.36
N GLN A 130 -4.56 17.51 -19.56
CA GLN A 130 -3.87 16.30 -20.00
C GLN A 130 -2.40 16.34 -19.56
N LEU A 131 -1.92 15.24 -18.96
CA LEU A 131 -0.56 15.12 -18.46
C LEU A 131 0.05 13.77 -18.87
N GLN A 132 1.34 13.77 -19.20
CA GLN A 132 2.08 12.57 -19.52
C GLN A 132 2.69 11.94 -18.27
N TYR A 133 2.90 10.61 -18.31
CA TYR A 133 3.67 9.94 -17.27
C TYR A 133 5.13 10.39 -17.33
N ALA A 134 5.66 10.84 -16.20
CA ALA A 134 7.05 11.27 -16.07
C ALA A 134 7.98 10.09 -15.79
N VAL A 135 7.54 9.13 -14.95
CA VAL A 135 8.30 7.94 -14.58
C VAL A 135 7.35 6.81 -14.16
N CYS A 136 7.75 5.57 -14.44
CA CYS A 136 7.06 4.39 -13.96
C CYS A 136 7.98 3.57 -13.05
N PHE A 137 7.45 3.21 -11.91
CA PHE A 137 8.00 2.26 -10.96
C PHE A 137 7.35 0.88 -11.16
N PRO A 138 7.85 -0.19 -10.54
CA PRO A 138 7.24 -1.51 -10.69
C PRO A 138 5.75 -1.57 -10.34
N THR A 139 5.29 -0.75 -9.38
CA THR A 139 3.92 -0.79 -8.86
C THR A 139 3.04 0.38 -9.27
N SER A 140 3.62 1.47 -9.80
CA SER A 140 2.85 2.65 -10.20
C SER A 140 3.58 3.51 -11.23
N CYS A 141 2.83 4.20 -12.08
CA CYS A 141 3.35 5.27 -12.92
C CYS A 141 3.00 6.63 -12.32
N GLN A 142 3.95 7.54 -12.33
CA GLN A 142 3.81 8.87 -11.76
C GLN A 142 3.70 9.94 -12.84
N VAL A 143 2.76 10.82 -12.65
CA VAL A 143 2.63 12.11 -13.34
C VAL A 143 3.09 13.21 -12.39
N GLN A 144 3.78 14.20 -12.91
CA GLN A 144 4.19 15.37 -12.15
C GLN A 144 3.93 16.64 -12.98
N MET A 145 3.36 17.66 -12.33
CA MET A 145 3.22 19.01 -12.90
C MET A 145 3.48 20.10 -11.86
N GLU A 146 4.02 21.23 -12.29
CA GLU A 146 4.01 22.43 -11.47
C GLU A 146 2.59 23.00 -11.40
N LEU A 147 2.08 23.24 -10.19
CA LEU A 147 0.75 23.81 -10.01
C LEU A 147 0.76 25.31 -10.30
N SER A 148 -0.03 25.73 -11.27
CA SER A 148 -0.34 27.15 -11.43
C SER A 148 -1.13 27.65 -10.22
N LYS A 149 -1.05 28.97 -9.97
CA LYS A 149 -1.85 29.58 -8.89
C LYS A 149 -3.34 29.30 -9.06
N ASP A 150 -3.87 29.41 -10.28
CA ASP A 150 -5.28 29.14 -10.60
C ASP A 150 -5.67 27.70 -10.25
N MET A 151 -4.88 26.71 -10.67
CA MET A 151 -5.17 25.30 -10.37
C MET A 151 -5.08 25.00 -8.88
N PHE A 152 -4.11 25.58 -8.19
CA PHE A 152 -3.99 25.44 -6.75
C PHE A 152 -5.19 26.07 -6.01
N ASP A 153 -5.62 27.26 -6.44
CA ASP A 153 -6.81 27.92 -5.87
C ASP A 153 -8.09 27.12 -6.13
N LYS A 154 -8.21 26.46 -7.31
CA LYS A 154 -9.31 25.53 -7.61
C LYS A 154 -9.26 24.30 -6.69
N MET A 155 -8.09 23.74 -6.43
CA MET A 155 -7.97 22.64 -5.46
C MET A 155 -8.40 23.05 -4.05
N ARG A 156 -8.06 24.27 -3.64
CA ARG A 156 -8.40 24.79 -2.30
C ARG A 156 -9.91 25.04 -2.10
N LYS A 157 -10.60 25.42 -3.15
CA LYS A 157 -12.02 25.81 -3.11
C LYS A 157 -12.96 24.75 -3.66
N GLY A 158 -12.41 23.81 -4.45
CA GLY A 158 -13.14 22.78 -5.14
C GLY A 158 -13.69 21.71 -4.19
N LYS A 159 -14.63 20.93 -4.74
CA LYS A 159 -15.28 19.83 -4.04
C LYS A 159 -14.63 18.50 -4.37
N GLN A 160 -14.26 18.31 -5.64
CA GLN A 160 -13.77 17.05 -6.16
C GLN A 160 -12.69 17.25 -7.23
N MET A 161 -11.70 16.40 -7.21
CA MET A 161 -10.77 16.18 -8.32
C MET A 161 -11.07 14.82 -8.94
N ILE A 162 -11.12 14.74 -10.26
CA ILE A 162 -11.22 13.48 -10.98
C ILE A 162 -9.92 13.28 -11.74
N VAL A 163 -9.28 12.14 -11.53
CA VAL A 163 -8.15 11.69 -12.33
C VAL A 163 -8.64 10.55 -13.22
N ALA A 164 -8.43 10.68 -14.53
CA ALA A 164 -8.81 9.65 -15.50
C ALA A 164 -7.57 9.10 -16.20
N ALA A 165 -7.47 7.78 -16.32
CA ALA A 165 -6.42 7.07 -17.03
C ALA A 165 -7.02 6.07 -18.01
N LEU A 166 -6.32 5.80 -19.13
CA LEU A 166 -6.74 4.82 -20.13
C LEU A 166 -5.98 3.50 -19.91
N ASN A 167 -6.68 2.38 -19.90
CA ASN A 167 -6.06 1.06 -19.83
C ASN A 167 -5.88 0.41 -21.22
N ALA A 168 -5.15 -0.69 -21.27
CA ALA A 168 -4.87 -1.43 -22.52
C ALA A 168 -6.13 -1.97 -23.24
N GLN A 169 -7.25 -2.11 -22.53
CA GLN A 169 -8.54 -2.47 -23.10
C GLN A 169 -9.31 -1.26 -23.65
N GLN A 170 -8.65 -0.10 -23.80
CA GLN A 170 -9.25 1.17 -24.26
C GLN A 170 -10.39 1.68 -23.34
N LYS A 171 -10.39 1.24 -22.09
CA LYS A 171 -11.36 1.68 -21.09
C LYS A 171 -10.80 2.82 -20.26
N THR A 172 -11.53 3.92 -20.18
CA THR A 172 -11.23 5.03 -19.27
C THR A 172 -11.61 4.63 -17.85
N MET A 173 -10.64 4.73 -16.95
CA MET A 173 -10.82 4.54 -15.52
C MET A 173 -10.79 5.91 -14.86
N ALA A 174 -11.86 6.29 -14.17
CA ALA A 174 -11.97 7.56 -13.48
C ALA A 174 -11.89 7.36 -11.97
N PHE A 175 -11.06 8.14 -11.31
CA PHE A 175 -10.81 8.09 -9.87
C PHE A 175 -11.25 9.43 -9.25
N PRO A 176 -12.45 9.50 -8.67
CA PRO A 176 -12.88 10.68 -7.96
C PRO A 176 -12.18 10.77 -6.60
N LEU A 177 -11.65 11.95 -6.28
CA LEU A 177 -10.98 12.26 -5.01
C LEU A 177 -11.65 13.49 -4.40
N PRO A 178 -12.12 13.42 -3.15
CA PRO A 178 -12.70 14.57 -2.47
C PRO A 178 -11.61 15.61 -2.16
N LEU A 179 -11.89 16.87 -2.42
CA LEU A 179 -11.03 17.99 -2.04
C LEU A 179 -11.39 18.57 -0.67
N SER A 180 -12.47 18.05 -0.04
CA SER A 180 -12.85 18.46 1.32
C SER A 180 -11.69 18.25 2.29
N GLY A 181 -11.39 19.29 3.08
CA GLY A 181 -10.29 19.26 4.05
C GLY A 181 -8.89 19.49 3.46
N PHE A 182 -8.71 19.53 2.13
CA PHE A 182 -7.41 19.80 1.52
C PHE A 182 -6.80 21.11 2.04
N SER A 183 -7.56 22.23 2.01
CA SER A 183 -7.08 23.54 2.49
C SER A 183 -6.70 23.49 3.97
N LYS A 184 -7.55 22.90 4.82
CA LYS A 184 -7.28 22.76 6.26
C LYS A 184 -5.99 22.00 6.52
N THR A 185 -5.78 20.89 5.79
CA THR A 185 -4.58 20.07 5.92
C THR A 185 -3.34 20.78 5.35
N PHE A 186 -3.49 21.47 4.23
CA PHE A 186 -2.41 22.23 3.61
C PHE A 186 -1.87 23.33 4.55
N ASP A 187 -2.77 24.10 5.16
CA ASP A 187 -2.42 25.22 6.06
C ASP A 187 -2.08 24.74 7.49
N GLY A 188 -2.52 23.53 7.87
CA GLY A 188 -2.32 22.96 9.19
C GLY A 188 -0.90 22.42 9.44
N PRO A 189 -0.61 21.99 10.67
CA PRO A 189 0.67 21.36 11.01
C PRO A 189 0.77 19.98 10.32
N PRO A 190 2.01 19.47 10.07
CA PRO A 190 2.21 18.10 9.63
C PRO A 190 1.89 17.12 10.76
N VAL A 191 1.50 15.89 10.39
CA VAL A 191 1.42 14.79 11.33
C VAL A 191 2.82 14.27 11.67
N ASP A 192 2.95 13.60 12.81
CA ASP A 192 4.19 12.89 13.14
C ASP A 192 4.49 11.82 12.08
N ASN A 193 5.67 11.91 11.46
CA ASN A 193 6.02 11.05 10.34
C ASN A 193 6.19 9.59 10.76
N VAL A 194 6.76 9.32 11.93
CA VAL A 194 7.01 7.95 12.41
C VAL A 194 5.69 7.26 12.73
N ALA A 195 4.82 7.93 13.48
CA ALA A 195 3.49 7.43 13.81
C ALA A 195 2.65 7.20 12.53
N TYR A 196 2.69 8.14 11.57
CA TYR A 196 1.99 8.01 10.30
C TYR A 196 2.49 6.81 9.49
N GLN A 197 3.81 6.63 9.33
CA GLN A 197 4.37 5.50 8.60
C GLN A 197 4.03 4.16 9.28
N GLY A 198 4.05 4.12 10.60
CA GLY A 198 3.65 2.95 11.37
C GLY A 198 2.18 2.57 11.15
N ALA A 199 1.27 3.51 11.29
CA ALA A 199 -0.16 3.31 11.06
C ALA A 199 -0.45 2.89 9.60
N ARG A 200 0.22 3.54 8.64
CA ARG A 200 0.09 3.21 7.23
C ARG A 200 0.61 1.80 6.92
N ALA A 201 1.72 1.39 7.51
CA ALA A 201 2.25 0.04 7.32
C ALA A 201 1.30 -1.03 7.88
N GLN A 202 0.67 -0.78 9.03
CA GLN A 202 -0.35 -1.68 9.60
C GLN A 202 -1.57 -1.77 8.69
N MET A 203 -2.09 -0.64 8.20
CA MET A 203 -3.21 -0.62 7.26
C MET A 203 -2.90 -1.40 5.98
N MET A 204 -1.70 -1.24 5.42
CA MET A 204 -1.26 -1.96 4.22
C MET A 204 -1.10 -3.47 4.45
N ARG A 205 -0.72 -3.90 5.64
CA ARG A 205 -0.68 -5.33 6.01
C ARG A 205 -2.09 -5.89 6.09
N ALA A 206 -2.98 -5.25 6.84
CA ALA A 206 -4.38 -5.67 6.96
C ALA A 206 -5.08 -5.74 5.60
N SER A 207 -4.85 -4.75 4.71
CA SER A 207 -5.38 -4.77 3.34
C SER A 207 -4.87 -5.97 2.55
N ARG A 208 -3.57 -6.30 2.63
CA ARG A 208 -3.01 -7.47 1.92
C ARG A 208 -3.54 -8.78 2.45
N GLU A 209 -3.69 -8.91 3.75
CA GLU A 209 -4.26 -10.10 4.39
C GLU A 209 -5.71 -10.30 3.95
N HIS A 210 -6.50 -9.23 3.95
CA HIS A 210 -7.88 -9.27 3.47
C HIS A 210 -7.98 -9.63 1.97
N GLN A 211 -7.12 -9.04 1.12
CA GLN A 211 -7.06 -9.39 -0.30
C GLN A 211 -6.67 -10.86 -0.53
N ALA A 212 -5.73 -11.38 0.26
CA ALA A 212 -5.34 -12.80 0.18
C ALA A 212 -6.49 -13.72 0.56
N GLU A 213 -7.27 -13.39 1.58
CA GLU A 213 -8.44 -14.17 1.98
C GLU A 213 -9.52 -14.15 0.90
N LEU A 214 -9.85 -12.98 0.33
CA LEU A 214 -10.80 -12.87 -0.79
C LEU A 214 -10.34 -13.68 -2.01
N ALA A 215 -9.04 -13.69 -2.31
CA ALA A 215 -8.49 -14.46 -3.42
C ALA A 215 -8.61 -15.98 -3.17
N LYS A 216 -8.40 -16.42 -1.93
CA LYS A 216 -8.58 -17.80 -1.52
C LYS A 216 -10.04 -18.24 -1.65
N GLU A 217 -10.97 -17.46 -1.10
CA GLU A 217 -12.41 -17.72 -1.21
C GLU A 217 -12.86 -17.80 -2.68
N ALA A 218 -12.40 -16.88 -3.54
CA ALA A 218 -12.70 -16.88 -4.96
C ALA A 218 -12.16 -18.14 -5.67
N THR A 219 -10.97 -18.61 -5.28
CA THR A 219 -10.37 -19.83 -5.82
C THR A 219 -11.15 -21.06 -5.41
N GLU A 220 -11.51 -21.17 -4.14
CA GLU A 220 -12.34 -22.27 -3.62
C GLU A 220 -13.73 -22.31 -4.28
N ALA A 221 -14.35 -21.15 -4.49
CA ALA A 221 -15.63 -21.06 -5.19
C ALA A 221 -15.52 -21.56 -6.63
N ARG A 222 -14.45 -21.22 -7.36
CA ARG A 222 -14.20 -21.73 -8.71
C ARG A 222 -14.02 -23.24 -8.74
N ILE A 223 -13.24 -23.81 -7.79
CA ILE A 223 -13.04 -25.26 -7.67
C ILE A 223 -14.37 -25.96 -7.43
N ARG A 224 -15.20 -25.46 -6.50
CA ARG A 224 -16.55 -26.04 -6.22
C ARG A 224 -17.43 -26.04 -7.47
N GLN A 225 -17.42 -24.96 -8.24
CA GLN A 225 -18.16 -24.88 -9.51
C GLN A 225 -17.69 -25.89 -10.54
N GLN A 226 -16.37 -26.09 -10.68
CA GLN A 226 -15.79 -27.05 -11.62
C GLN A 226 -16.09 -28.50 -11.20
N VAL A 227 -15.99 -28.83 -9.92
CA VAL A 227 -16.29 -30.17 -9.40
C VAL A 227 -17.79 -30.49 -9.51
N GLY A 228 -18.67 -29.51 -9.26
CA GLY A 228 -20.11 -29.67 -9.41
C GLY A 228 -20.62 -29.73 -10.86
N ALA A 229 -19.80 -29.28 -11.81
CA ALA A 229 -20.11 -29.29 -13.24
C ALA A 229 -19.58 -30.54 -14.00
N GLN A 230 -18.88 -31.46 -13.30
CA GLN A 230 -18.51 -32.74 -13.92
C GLN A 230 -19.78 -33.58 -14.11
N PRO A 231 -20.13 -33.98 -15.39
CA PRO A 231 -21.20 -34.93 -15.62
C PRO A 231 -20.85 -36.21 -14.85
N GLN A 232 -21.80 -36.71 -14.06
CA GLN A 232 -21.70 -38.09 -13.56
C GLN A 232 -21.43 -38.98 -14.77
N PRO A 233 -20.46 -39.92 -14.72
CA PRO A 233 -20.30 -40.88 -15.79
C PRO A 233 -21.64 -41.64 -15.87
N GLU A 234 -22.41 -41.34 -16.93
CA GLU A 234 -23.57 -42.16 -17.30
C GLU A 234 -23.07 -43.59 -17.41
N GLY A 235 -23.65 -44.49 -16.61
CA GLY A 235 -23.32 -45.89 -16.57
C GLY A 235 -23.31 -46.39 -18.01
N THR A 236 -22.17 -46.85 -18.46
CA THR A 236 -22.01 -47.50 -19.77
C THR A 236 -23.10 -48.56 -19.91
N PRO A 237 -23.98 -48.52 -20.93
CA PRO A 237 -24.93 -49.61 -21.16
C PRO A 237 -24.11 -50.85 -21.39
N VAL A 238 -24.32 -51.85 -20.55
CA VAL A 238 -23.73 -53.23 -20.74
C VAL A 238 -24.28 -53.71 -22.09
N GLN A 239 -23.41 -53.68 -23.10
CA GLN A 239 -23.71 -54.23 -24.41
C GLN A 239 -23.85 -55.73 -24.26
N PRO A 240 -24.97 -56.40 -24.66
CA PRO A 240 -25.09 -57.82 -24.59
C PRO A 240 -24.05 -58.48 -25.49
N ALA A 241 -23.37 -59.52 -24.98
CA ALA A 241 -22.38 -60.28 -25.65
C ALA A 241 -22.91 -60.82 -26.99
N VAL A 242 -22.28 -60.46 -28.11
CA VAL A 242 -22.51 -61.00 -29.43
C VAL A 242 -21.95 -62.43 -29.49
N PRO A 243 -22.71 -63.47 -29.86
CA PRO A 243 -22.20 -64.82 -29.98
C PRO A 243 -21.20 -64.96 -31.16
N ASN A 244 -20.15 -65.70 -30.89
CA ASN A 244 -19.05 -66.04 -31.76
C ASN A 244 -19.45 -66.27 -33.24
N ALA A 245 -18.98 -65.44 -34.14
CA ALA A 245 -19.02 -65.68 -35.58
C ALA A 245 -17.80 -66.54 -35.96
N THR A 246 -18.06 -67.78 -36.41
CA THR A 246 -17.13 -68.78 -36.95
C THR A 246 -16.33 -68.20 -38.13
N ILE A 247 -15.01 -68.21 -38.07
CA ILE A 247 -14.12 -67.81 -39.16
C ILE A 247 -14.09 -68.93 -40.17
N ALA A 248 -14.56 -68.67 -41.42
CA ALA A 248 -14.40 -69.56 -42.58
C ALA A 248 -12.99 -69.38 -43.16
N PRO A 249 -12.30 -70.43 -43.67
CA PRO A 249 -10.97 -70.33 -44.23
C PRO A 249 -11.04 -69.72 -45.66
N ALA A 250 -10.00 -68.97 -46.01
CA ALA A 250 -9.83 -68.36 -47.34
C ALA A 250 -9.49 -69.39 -48.40
N PRO A 251 -9.97 -69.27 -49.66
CA PRO A 251 -9.55 -70.12 -50.79
C PRO A 251 -8.16 -69.72 -51.27
N GLN A 252 -7.42 -70.76 -51.77
CA GLN A 252 -6.09 -70.69 -52.39
C GLN A 252 -6.13 -69.97 -53.73
#